data_ada3c58082afa9a3d644c4138d5d95f2
#
_entry.id   ada3c58082afa9a3d644c4138d5d95f2
#
_cell.length_a   1.000
_cell.length_b   1.000
_cell.length_c   1.000
_cell.angle_alpha   90.00
_cell.angle_beta   90.00
_cell.angle_gamma   90.00
#
_symmetry.space_group_name_H-M   'P 1'
#
loop_
_entity.id
_entity.type
_entity.pdbx_description
1 polymer ?
#
loop_
_entity_poly.entity_id
_entity_poly.type
_entity_poly.pdbx_seq_one_letter_code
_entity_poly.pdbx_strand_id
1 'polypeptide(L)'
;MAWIPGISHTRNLVNNGVNTVGELFDGNLNQTKNLKDLKRGLESHTDLIYDIFHSDGFDMETGLKTVTLPINYDAGRPFIDNARAFIKDLHDTVVSEGDNSSISKTSFAYTIKEIYVYNPNHPECASYADIARKFNCTSFNINYKLLTMRKHLRSLFKGETVEIEDVCFRADPRMISDLERFADMVGNTISVESFKRKSGASDGRTLSFLTDILGMNTTAGVSGKKIPCVSKHPQKLIDTSIGTLLEFFRSNVIHIRYDHEFRIFLKKTFGDTPDLVDAFNSLVKNSDEFVWSIEDGEKVVALRWDLLEFIPARICRILFDNNCIDYRSAISDSELTKLYNIRARQFGVSLISERNLSASLCSKACWRIMTVGKTGFWRLRQYKDETFNLDIYTSEFINTVSSIDLEAFLRKAEEDGISRMYERSGLRTAFSRNGGKANTRRQARTNIRRWTAKDISDILDFAEEILSENGWSMANSDLVKELQKLYPELNYATCSQYLTRSDRFDILQRSGNLSSIITVKGHRHIVPESFRDTIRKCAVQDIALSKDNAIGRGDLYDKYIGHVPADQNANAALSKIFGDADTFVKTRDANGNVLLSLTPRALYHAKHSMTEACRN
;
A
#
# COMPACT_ATOMS: atom_id res chain seq x y z
N MET A 1 -51.56 11.57 -20.44
CA MET A 1 -53.04 11.39 -20.23
C MET A 1 -53.42 10.18 -19.42
N ALA A 2 -52.78 9.03 -19.56
CA ALA A 2 -53.06 7.82 -18.74
C ALA A 2 -52.81 7.97 -17.23
N TRP A 3 -52.40 9.13 -16.83
CA TRP A 3 -51.67 9.37 -15.58
C TRP A 3 -52.36 10.34 -14.60
N ILE A 4 -53.43 10.95 -15.01
CA ILE A 4 -54.13 11.89 -14.13
C ILE A 4 -55.06 11.11 -13.21
N PRO A 5 -54.82 11.05 -11.88
CA PRO A 5 -55.69 10.34 -10.95
C PRO A 5 -57.11 10.88 -11.02
N GLY A 6 -58.07 10.01 -11.16
CA GLY A 6 -59.48 10.38 -11.14
C GLY A 6 -60.10 10.64 -12.54
N ILE A 7 -59.33 10.63 -13.61
CA ILE A 7 -59.88 10.72 -14.97
C ILE A 7 -60.21 9.30 -15.48
N SER A 8 -61.45 8.93 -15.41
CA SER A 8 -61.97 7.76 -16.10
C SER A 8 -62.08 8.09 -17.58
N HIS A 9 -61.66 7.17 -18.47
CA HIS A 9 -61.70 7.28 -19.93
C HIS A 9 -60.50 7.90 -20.66
N THR A 10 -59.32 7.94 -20.06
CA THR A 10 -58.06 8.36 -20.73
C THR A 10 -57.79 7.54 -22.01
N ARG A 11 -58.14 6.28 -22.02
CA ARG A 11 -58.03 5.40 -23.21
C ARG A 11 -58.83 5.90 -24.41
N ASN A 12 -60.00 6.54 -24.18
CA ASN A 12 -60.82 7.11 -25.23
C ASN A 12 -60.22 8.41 -25.80
N LEU A 13 -59.49 9.18 -24.98
CA LEU A 13 -58.78 10.37 -25.43
C LEU A 13 -57.60 9.99 -26.33
N VAL A 14 -56.79 9.06 -25.94
CA VAL A 14 -55.64 8.57 -26.71
C VAL A 14 -56.13 7.94 -28.03
N ASN A 15 -57.21 7.15 -28.01
CA ASN A 15 -57.79 6.56 -29.20
C ASN A 15 -58.41 7.61 -30.16
N ASN A 16 -58.68 8.81 -29.68
CA ASN A 16 -59.15 9.95 -30.50
C ASN A 16 -58.03 10.94 -30.82
N GLY A 17 -56.77 10.54 -30.64
CA GLY A 17 -55.59 11.36 -30.99
C GLY A 17 -55.22 12.43 -30.01
N VAL A 18 -55.78 12.46 -28.79
CA VAL A 18 -55.44 13.40 -27.73
C VAL A 18 -54.41 12.74 -26.80
N ASN A 19 -53.17 13.03 -26.99
CA ASN A 19 -52.08 12.40 -26.26
C ASN A 19 -51.57 13.25 -25.08
N THR A 20 -51.76 14.56 -25.14
CA THR A 20 -51.30 15.53 -24.14
C THR A 20 -52.44 16.35 -23.57
N VAL A 21 -52.22 16.97 -22.41
CA VAL A 21 -53.17 17.90 -21.79
C VAL A 21 -53.31 19.15 -22.64
N GLY A 22 -52.22 19.65 -23.24
CA GLY A 22 -52.23 20.78 -24.19
C GLY A 22 -53.16 20.50 -25.38
N GLU A 23 -53.03 19.32 -26.04
CA GLU A 23 -53.90 18.92 -27.14
C GLU A 23 -55.39 18.86 -26.73
N LEU A 24 -55.68 18.55 -25.46
CA LEU A 24 -57.02 18.56 -24.94
C LEU A 24 -57.62 19.95 -24.87
N PHE A 25 -56.80 20.95 -24.53
CA PHE A 25 -57.23 22.38 -24.39
C PHE A 25 -57.11 23.16 -25.70
N ASP A 26 -56.09 22.86 -26.52
CA ASP A 26 -55.80 23.59 -27.78
C ASP A 26 -56.55 23.03 -28.99
N GLY A 27 -56.98 21.80 -28.91
CA GLY A 27 -57.54 21.09 -30.07
C GLY A 27 -58.98 21.46 -30.40
N ASN A 28 -59.29 21.46 -31.70
CA ASN A 28 -60.64 21.49 -32.27
C ASN A 28 -61.45 20.22 -31.91
N LEU A 29 -61.55 19.90 -30.64
CA LEU A 29 -62.28 18.73 -30.10
C LEU A 29 -63.82 18.87 -30.23
N ASN A 30 -64.30 19.72 -31.14
CA ASN A 30 -65.73 20.04 -31.32
C ASN A 30 -66.57 18.94 -31.99
N GLN A 31 -66.00 17.80 -32.33
CA GLN A 31 -66.71 16.85 -33.18
C GLN A 31 -67.36 15.64 -32.48
N THR A 32 -67.10 15.37 -31.22
CA THR A 32 -67.77 14.27 -30.49
C THR A 32 -68.35 14.71 -29.15
N LYS A 33 -69.62 14.36 -28.87
CA LYS A 33 -70.35 14.74 -27.66
C LYS A 33 -69.62 14.35 -26.35
N ASN A 34 -69.02 13.17 -26.35
CA ASN A 34 -68.30 12.64 -25.21
C ASN A 34 -67.00 13.41 -24.89
N LEU A 35 -66.31 13.93 -25.89
CA LEU A 35 -65.09 14.72 -25.71
C LEU A 35 -65.39 16.13 -25.19
N LYS A 36 -66.56 16.71 -25.58
CA LYS A 36 -67.05 18.01 -25.05
C LYS A 36 -67.36 17.92 -23.57
N ASP A 37 -68.00 16.85 -23.12
CA ASP A 37 -68.38 16.65 -21.74
C ASP A 37 -67.11 16.38 -20.87
N LEU A 38 -66.13 15.67 -21.43
CA LEU A 38 -64.87 15.42 -20.76
C LEU A 38 -64.01 16.71 -20.67
N LYS A 39 -63.99 17.52 -21.73
CA LYS A 39 -63.34 18.84 -21.72
C LYS A 39 -63.97 19.77 -20.66
N ARG A 40 -65.28 19.80 -20.57
CA ARG A 40 -66.00 20.62 -19.58
C ARG A 40 -65.76 20.12 -18.15
N GLY A 41 -65.67 18.80 -17.96
CA GLY A 41 -65.27 18.21 -16.65
C GLY A 41 -63.85 18.54 -16.23
N LEU A 42 -62.88 18.54 -17.19
CA LEU A 42 -61.52 18.94 -16.96
C LEU A 42 -61.34 20.45 -16.72
N GLU A 43 -62.11 21.30 -17.45
CA GLU A 43 -62.14 22.76 -17.24
C GLU A 43 -62.62 23.12 -15.81
N SER A 44 -63.59 22.34 -15.24
CA SER A 44 -64.03 22.55 -13.88
C SER A 44 -63.01 22.16 -12.79
N HIS A 45 -61.95 21.47 -13.16
CA HIS A 45 -60.85 21.07 -12.28
C HIS A 45 -59.50 21.66 -12.71
N THR A 46 -59.52 22.74 -13.47
CA THR A 46 -58.28 23.36 -14.04
C THR A 46 -57.27 23.70 -12.98
N ASP A 47 -57.73 24.26 -11.84
CA ASP A 47 -56.83 24.63 -10.74
C ASP A 47 -56.18 23.39 -10.10
N LEU A 48 -56.97 22.33 -9.89
CA LEU A 48 -56.45 21.06 -9.35
C LEU A 48 -55.47 20.38 -10.32
N ILE A 49 -55.74 20.45 -11.61
CA ILE A 49 -54.88 19.93 -12.66
C ILE A 49 -53.60 20.77 -12.72
N TYR A 50 -53.72 22.10 -12.64
CA TYR A 50 -52.58 23.02 -12.59
C TYR A 50 -51.69 22.75 -11.35
N ASP A 51 -52.29 22.58 -10.19
CA ASP A 51 -51.59 22.30 -8.95
C ASP A 51 -50.87 20.93 -9.00
N ILE A 52 -51.50 19.92 -9.54
CA ILE A 52 -50.90 18.59 -9.75
C ILE A 52 -49.68 18.68 -10.68
N PHE A 53 -49.81 19.40 -11.79
CA PHE A 53 -48.72 19.57 -12.76
C PHE A 53 -47.57 20.40 -12.23
N HIS A 54 -47.82 21.38 -11.36
CA HIS A 54 -46.79 22.24 -10.80
C HIS A 54 -46.16 21.64 -9.51
N SER A 55 -46.97 20.95 -8.71
CA SER A 55 -46.46 20.34 -7.47
C SER A 55 -45.62 19.08 -7.70
N ASP A 56 -45.94 18.31 -8.73
CA ASP A 56 -45.30 17.01 -8.98
C ASP A 56 -44.22 17.06 -10.09
N GLY A 57 -43.81 18.24 -10.55
CA GLY A 57 -42.76 18.38 -11.56
C GLY A 57 -43.14 17.88 -12.96
N PHE A 58 -44.42 18.02 -13.32
CA PHE A 58 -44.90 17.61 -14.63
C PHE A 58 -44.33 18.52 -15.74
N ASP A 59 -43.83 17.93 -16.81
CA ASP A 59 -43.49 18.65 -18.01
C ASP A 59 -44.74 18.86 -18.90
N MET A 60 -45.16 20.10 -19.05
CA MET A 60 -46.37 20.45 -19.80
C MET A 60 -46.24 20.18 -21.32
N GLU A 61 -45.02 20.17 -21.87
CA GLU A 61 -44.79 19.87 -23.29
C GLU A 61 -44.87 18.36 -23.59
N THR A 62 -44.38 17.51 -22.70
CA THR A 62 -44.39 16.08 -22.90
C THR A 62 -45.56 15.34 -22.23
N GLY A 63 -46.24 15.97 -21.29
CA GLY A 63 -47.34 15.38 -20.53
C GLY A 63 -46.91 14.23 -19.59
N LEU A 64 -45.61 14.05 -19.37
CA LEU A 64 -45.06 13.03 -18.53
C LEU A 64 -44.57 13.62 -17.22
N LYS A 65 -44.69 12.85 -16.12
CA LYS A 65 -44.13 13.22 -14.83
C LYS A 65 -42.61 13.24 -14.92
N THR A 66 -42.02 14.36 -14.61
CA THR A 66 -40.57 14.51 -14.57
C THR A 66 -40.09 14.42 -13.12
N VAL A 67 -39.27 13.42 -12.82
CA VAL A 67 -38.66 13.21 -11.52
C VAL A 67 -37.21 13.70 -11.56
N THR A 68 -36.88 14.63 -10.65
CA THR A 68 -35.49 15.08 -10.50
C THR A 68 -34.76 14.19 -9.48
N LEU A 69 -33.62 13.67 -9.86
CA LEU A 69 -32.83 12.72 -9.06
C LEU A 69 -31.47 13.32 -8.64
N PRO A 70 -30.99 13.03 -7.41
CA PRO A 70 -31.70 12.34 -6.35
C PRO A 70 -32.85 13.20 -5.80
N ILE A 71 -33.91 12.57 -5.33
CA ILE A 71 -35.09 13.27 -4.78
C ILE A 71 -34.69 14.21 -3.64
N ASN A 72 -33.75 13.79 -2.80
CA ASN A 72 -33.19 14.56 -1.70
C ASN A 72 -31.68 14.75 -1.89
N TYR A 73 -31.31 15.67 -2.76
CA TYR A 73 -29.91 16.07 -2.89
C TYR A 73 -29.44 16.82 -1.64
N ASP A 74 -28.29 16.41 -1.08
CA ASP A 74 -27.66 17.04 0.06
C ASP A 74 -26.23 17.49 -0.28
N ALA A 75 -26.02 18.81 -0.33
CA ALA A 75 -24.70 19.41 -0.63
C ALA A 75 -23.65 19.14 0.47
N GLY A 76 -24.07 18.77 1.68
CA GLY A 76 -23.17 18.41 2.78
C GLY A 76 -22.67 16.98 2.72
N ARG A 77 -23.22 16.14 1.85
CA ARG A 77 -22.80 14.76 1.69
C ARG A 77 -21.69 14.62 0.64
N PRO A 78 -20.79 13.63 0.81
CA PRO A 78 -19.87 13.24 -0.24
C PRO A 78 -20.60 12.93 -1.55
N PHE A 79 -20.00 13.27 -2.68
CA PHE A 79 -20.57 13.00 -4.02
C PHE A 79 -21.04 11.54 -4.18
N ILE A 80 -20.25 10.59 -3.66
CA ILE A 80 -20.59 9.16 -3.75
C ILE A 80 -21.90 8.79 -3.06
N ASP A 81 -22.25 9.44 -1.97
CA ASP A 81 -23.49 9.14 -1.24
C ASP A 81 -24.71 9.76 -1.94
N ASN A 82 -24.55 10.95 -2.57
CA ASN A 82 -25.56 11.49 -3.48
C ASN A 82 -25.74 10.62 -4.73
N ALA A 83 -24.65 10.06 -5.26
CA ALA A 83 -24.68 9.12 -6.39
C ALA A 83 -25.41 7.81 -6.03
N ARG A 84 -25.20 7.29 -4.84
CA ARG A 84 -25.94 6.13 -4.32
C ARG A 84 -27.42 6.43 -4.11
N ALA A 85 -27.75 7.62 -3.56
CA ALA A 85 -29.12 8.07 -3.42
C ALA A 85 -29.80 8.19 -4.78
N PHE A 86 -29.12 8.79 -5.77
CA PHE A 86 -29.62 8.87 -7.16
C PHE A 86 -30.04 7.53 -7.72
N ILE A 87 -29.21 6.49 -7.59
CA ILE A 87 -29.53 5.17 -8.13
C ILE A 87 -30.68 4.52 -7.35
N LYS A 88 -30.66 4.68 -6.04
CA LYS A 88 -31.73 4.15 -5.19
C LYS A 88 -33.07 4.79 -5.58
N ASP A 89 -33.10 6.11 -5.66
CA ASP A 89 -34.31 6.85 -5.99
C ASP A 89 -34.79 6.54 -7.41
N LEU A 90 -33.88 6.39 -8.39
CA LEU A 90 -34.21 5.93 -9.74
C LEU A 90 -34.86 4.54 -9.70
N HIS A 91 -34.25 3.58 -8.98
CA HIS A 91 -34.79 2.24 -8.82
C HIS A 91 -36.17 2.24 -8.17
N ASP A 92 -36.29 2.94 -7.05
CA ASP A 92 -37.52 2.96 -6.25
C ASP A 92 -38.68 3.61 -7.02
N THR A 93 -38.38 4.68 -7.80
CA THR A 93 -39.37 5.32 -8.66
C THR A 93 -39.81 4.41 -9.80
N VAL A 94 -38.89 3.76 -10.50
CA VAL A 94 -39.25 2.81 -11.57
C VAL A 94 -40.08 1.63 -11.03
N VAL A 95 -39.80 1.16 -9.81
CA VAL A 95 -40.58 0.10 -9.17
C VAL A 95 -41.97 0.56 -8.73
N SER A 96 -42.08 1.77 -8.15
CA SER A 96 -43.34 2.30 -7.63
C SER A 96 -44.33 2.73 -8.71
N GLU A 97 -43.83 3.25 -9.84
CA GLU A 97 -44.62 3.76 -10.95
C GLU A 97 -44.88 2.72 -12.05
N GLY A 98 -44.07 1.64 -12.03
CA GLY A 98 -44.20 0.54 -13.01
C GLY A 98 -45.44 -0.30 -12.76
N ASP A 99 -46.24 -0.53 -13.81
CA ASP A 99 -47.33 -1.52 -13.77
C ASP A 99 -46.71 -2.91 -13.57
N ASN A 100 -46.96 -3.53 -12.42
CA ASN A 100 -46.40 -4.83 -12.02
C ASN A 100 -46.76 -6.01 -12.97
N SER A 101 -47.48 -5.73 -14.06
CA SER A 101 -47.98 -6.72 -15.00
C SER A 101 -47.02 -7.10 -16.14
N SER A 102 -45.92 -6.35 -16.37
CA SER A 102 -44.99 -6.66 -17.46
C SER A 102 -43.63 -7.13 -16.97
N ILE A 103 -43.23 -8.32 -17.35
CA ILE A 103 -41.94 -8.97 -17.06
C ILE A 103 -40.75 -8.09 -17.52
N SER A 104 -40.92 -7.22 -18.52
CA SER A 104 -39.87 -6.36 -19.04
C SER A 104 -39.50 -5.24 -18.05
N LYS A 105 -40.46 -4.60 -17.39
CA LYS A 105 -40.30 -3.50 -16.45
C LYS A 105 -39.62 -3.95 -15.16
N THR A 106 -40.13 -5.03 -14.57
CA THR A 106 -39.52 -5.66 -13.40
C THR A 106 -38.08 -6.07 -13.65
N SER A 107 -37.73 -6.45 -14.90
CA SER A 107 -36.36 -6.85 -15.23
C SER A 107 -35.41 -5.68 -15.31
N PHE A 108 -35.84 -4.47 -15.70
CA PHE A 108 -34.98 -3.28 -15.76
C PHE A 108 -34.62 -2.78 -14.35
N ALA A 109 -35.62 -2.59 -13.49
CA ALA A 109 -35.41 -2.19 -12.10
C ALA A 109 -34.57 -3.22 -11.32
N TYR A 110 -34.84 -4.50 -11.54
CA TYR A 110 -34.04 -5.59 -10.96
C TYR A 110 -32.59 -5.55 -11.43
N THR A 111 -32.34 -5.27 -12.71
CA THR A 111 -31.00 -5.16 -13.28
C THR A 111 -30.22 -4.00 -12.64
N ILE A 112 -30.86 -2.83 -12.44
CA ILE A 112 -30.26 -1.70 -11.72
C ILE A 112 -29.87 -2.13 -10.32
N LYS A 113 -30.79 -2.75 -9.56
CA LYS A 113 -30.58 -3.19 -8.20
C LYS A 113 -29.41 -4.15 -8.08
N GLU A 114 -29.35 -5.17 -8.93
CA GLU A 114 -28.30 -6.19 -8.91
C GLU A 114 -26.93 -5.64 -9.31
N ILE A 115 -26.88 -4.69 -10.23
CA ILE A 115 -25.62 -4.17 -10.76
C ILE A 115 -25.04 -3.07 -9.91
N TYR A 116 -25.88 -2.17 -9.38
CA TYR A 116 -25.38 -0.95 -8.73
C TYR A 116 -25.76 -0.80 -7.26
N VAL A 117 -26.82 -1.46 -6.77
CA VAL A 117 -27.31 -1.26 -5.42
C VAL A 117 -26.80 -2.34 -4.46
N TYR A 118 -26.77 -3.60 -4.90
CA TYR A 118 -26.33 -4.67 -4.01
C TYR A 118 -24.83 -4.63 -3.75
N ASN A 119 -24.46 -4.76 -2.46
CA ASN A 119 -23.08 -4.95 -2.05
C ASN A 119 -22.55 -6.26 -2.66
N PRO A 120 -21.34 -6.29 -3.29
CA PRO A 120 -20.74 -7.49 -3.85
C PRO A 120 -20.56 -8.65 -2.85
N ASN A 121 -20.55 -8.34 -1.56
CA ASN A 121 -20.49 -9.34 -0.48
C ASN A 121 -21.88 -9.85 -0.05
N HIS A 122 -22.97 -9.36 -0.67
CA HIS A 122 -24.30 -9.85 -0.35
C HIS A 122 -24.48 -11.27 -0.93
N PRO A 123 -24.97 -12.24 -0.13
CA PRO A 123 -25.10 -13.64 -0.57
C PRO A 123 -26.02 -13.81 -1.78
N GLU A 124 -26.91 -12.85 -2.05
CA GLU A 124 -27.82 -12.83 -3.19
C GLU A 124 -27.25 -12.10 -4.43
N CYS A 125 -25.97 -11.70 -4.41
CA CYS A 125 -25.35 -11.02 -5.54
C CYS A 125 -25.26 -11.95 -6.75
N ALA A 126 -26.19 -11.79 -7.66
CA ALA A 126 -26.33 -12.64 -8.85
C ALA A 126 -25.34 -12.25 -9.95
N SER A 127 -24.73 -13.25 -10.59
CA SER A 127 -24.03 -13.05 -11.87
C SER A 127 -25.01 -12.69 -12.99
N TYR A 128 -24.53 -12.14 -14.10
CA TYR A 128 -25.40 -11.91 -15.28
C TYR A 128 -26.11 -13.19 -15.75
N ALA A 129 -25.47 -14.33 -15.59
CA ALA A 129 -26.07 -15.62 -15.91
C ALA A 129 -27.20 -15.99 -14.94
N ASP A 130 -27.08 -15.65 -13.67
CA ASP A 130 -28.12 -15.89 -12.66
C ASP A 130 -29.31 -14.95 -12.87
N ILE A 131 -29.05 -13.66 -13.19
CA ILE A 131 -30.10 -12.70 -13.54
C ILE A 131 -30.85 -13.19 -14.80
N ALA A 132 -30.12 -13.60 -15.82
CA ALA A 132 -30.71 -14.13 -17.05
C ALA A 132 -31.59 -15.36 -16.79
N ARG A 133 -31.12 -16.27 -15.92
CA ARG A 133 -31.87 -17.48 -15.51
C ARG A 133 -33.15 -17.13 -14.75
N LYS A 134 -33.07 -16.16 -13.82
CA LYS A 134 -34.22 -15.69 -13.04
C LYS A 134 -35.34 -15.11 -13.93
N PHE A 135 -34.96 -14.38 -14.98
CA PHE A 135 -35.91 -13.75 -15.91
C PHE A 135 -36.18 -14.57 -17.16
N ASN A 136 -35.75 -15.83 -17.20
CA ASN A 136 -35.90 -16.73 -18.35
C ASN A 136 -35.50 -16.08 -19.69
N CYS A 137 -34.36 -15.36 -19.66
CA CYS A 137 -33.79 -14.68 -20.82
C CYS A 137 -32.32 -15.06 -21.02
N THR A 138 -31.70 -14.60 -22.10
CA THR A 138 -30.27 -14.85 -22.35
C THR A 138 -29.39 -13.80 -21.66
N SER A 139 -28.17 -14.17 -21.35
CA SER A 139 -27.15 -13.20 -20.84
C SER A 139 -26.92 -12.05 -21.83
N PHE A 140 -27.17 -12.28 -23.12
CA PHE A 140 -27.11 -11.25 -24.15
C PHE A 140 -28.19 -10.17 -23.91
N ASN A 141 -29.41 -10.58 -23.57
CA ASN A 141 -30.50 -9.64 -23.26
C ASN A 141 -30.18 -8.79 -22.03
N ILE A 142 -29.57 -9.37 -21.01
CA ILE A 142 -29.13 -8.62 -19.83
C ILE A 142 -28.04 -7.60 -20.22
N ASN A 143 -27.06 -8.00 -21.03
CA ASN A 143 -26.03 -7.08 -21.54
C ASN A 143 -26.64 -5.94 -22.38
N TYR A 144 -27.60 -6.23 -23.21
CA TYR A 144 -28.29 -5.22 -24.04
C TYR A 144 -29.03 -4.21 -23.15
N LYS A 145 -29.78 -4.67 -22.15
CA LYS A 145 -30.44 -3.79 -21.17
C LYS A 145 -29.44 -2.94 -20.39
N LEU A 146 -28.30 -3.53 -20.00
CA LEU A 146 -27.22 -2.80 -19.34
C LEU A 146 -26.65 -1.69 -20.22
N LEU A 147 -26.43 -1.95 -21.50
CA LEU A 147 -25.95 -0.93 -22.45
C LEU A 147 -26.98 0.21 -22.62
N THR A 148 -28.26 -0.12 -22.70
CA THR A 148 -29.34 0.87 -22.76
C THR A 148 -29.37 1.71 -21.50
N MET A 149 -29.30 1.08 -20.33
CA MET A 149 -29.27 1.78 -19.04
C MET A 149 -28.05 2.71 -18.91
N ARG A 150 -26.87 2.25 -19.33
CA ARG A 150 -25.66 3.10 -19.37
C ARG A 150 -25.84 4.31 -20.25
N LYS A 151 -26.53 4.16 -21.39
CA LYS A 151 -26.85 5.26 -22.28
C LYS A 151 -27.78 6.26 -21.57
N HIS A 152 -28.86 5.79 -20.95
CA HIS A 152 -29.79 6.63 -20.19
C HIS A 152 -29.09 7.38 -19.06
N LEU A 153 -28.29 6.70 -18.25
CA LEU A 153 -27.52 7.33 -17.18
C LEU A 153 -26.60 8.45 -17.70
N ARG A 154 -25.89 8.20 -18.81
CA ARG A 154 -25.01 9.22 -19.41
C ARG A 154 -25.78 10.42 -19.92
N SER A 155 -26.95 10.22 -20.52
CA SER A 155 -27.83 11.29 -20.96
C SER A 155 -28.35 12.13 -19.77
N LEU A 156 -28.79 11.47 -18.70
CA LEU A 156 -29.20 12.15 -17.47
C LEU A 156 -28.10 13.06 -16.90
N PHE A 157 -26.88 12.55 -16.83
CA PHE A 157 -25.73 13.32 -16.32
C PHE A 157 -25.16 14.34 -17.32
N LYS A 158 -25.67 14.38 -18.55
CA LYS A 158 -25.48 15.48 -19.49
C LYS A 158 -26.53 16.58 -19.36
N GLY A 159 -27.48 16.41 -18.44
CA GLY A 159 -28.59 17.34 -18.25
C GLY A 159 -29.79 17.08 -19.16
N GLU A 160 -29.76 15.96 -19.91
CA GLU A 160 -30.88 15.58 -20.77
C GLU A 160 -32.00 14.94 -19.92
N THR A 161 -33.25 15.14 -20.33
CA THR A 161 -34.39 14.41 -19.79
C THR A 161 -34.48 13.07 -20.49
N VAL A 162 -34.63 11.99 -19.71
CA VAL A 162 -34.67 10.63 -20.24
C VAL A 162 -35.95 9.94 -19.79
N GLU A 163 -36.68 9.40 -20.71
CA GLU A 163 -37.86 8.57 -20.44
C GLU A 163 -37.45 7.12 -20.15
N ILE A 164 -37.87 6.61 -19.01
CA ILE A 164 -37.69 5.24 -18.58
C ILE A 164 -39.04 4.73 -18.05
N GLU A 165 -39.59 3.72 -18.71
CA GLU A 165 -40.84 3.07 -18.29
C GLU A 165 -42.00 4.05 -18.01
N ASP A 166 -42.25 4.95 -18.97
CA ASP A 166 -43.30 5.98 -18.91
C ASP A 166 -43.09 7.09 -17.85
N VAL A 167 -41.90 7.22 -17.29
CA VAL A 167 -41.52 8.30 -16.38
C VAL A 167 -40.33 9.05 -16.97
N CYS A 168 -40.42 10.37 -17.01
CA CYS A 168 -39.31 11.22 -17.37
C CYS A 168 -38.42 11.49 -16.15
N PHE A 169 -37.13 11.25 -16.31
CA PHE A 169 -36.12 11.51 -15.29
C PHE A 169 -35.18 12.63 -15.71
N ARG A 170 -34.73 13.41 -14.76
CA ARG A 170 -33.69 14.43 -14.92
C ARG A 170 -32.75 14.38 -13.73
N ALA A 171 -31.47 14.58 -13.98
CA ALA A 171 -30.51 14.72 -12.88
C ALA A 171 -30.62 16.14 -12.26
N ASP A 172 -30.44 16.23 -10.94
CA ASP A 172 -30.32 17.52 -10.24
C ASP A 172 -29.09 18.28 -10.80
N PRO A 173 -29.24 19.56 -11.18
CA PRO A 173 -28.11 20.35 -11.72
C PRO A 173 -26.90 20.40 -10.79
N ARG A 174 -27.12 20.35 -9.47
CA ARG A 174 -26.05 20.31 -8.48
C ARG A 174 -25.28 19.00 -8.53
N MET A 175 -25.99 17.89 -8.76
CA MET A 175 -25.39 16.57 -8.95
C MET A 175 -24.55 16.50 -10.24
N ILE A 176 -25.01 17.17 -11.32
CA ILE A 176 -24.25 17.28 -12.56
C ILE A 176 -22.95 18.07 -12.31
N SER A 177 -23.04 19.21 -11.62
CA SER A 177 -21.84 20.01 -11.28
C SER A 177 -20.86 19.26 -10.39
N ASP A 178 -21.34 18.44 -9.48
CA ASP A 178 -20.49 17.56 -8.67
C ASP A 178 -19.79 16.50 -9.53
N LEU A 179 -20.49 15.91 -10.50
CA LEU A 179 -19.89 14.97 -11.44
C LEU A 179 -18.84 15.62 -12.32
N GLU A 180 -19.09 16.84 -12.80
CA GLU A 180 -18.11 17.59 -13.60
C GLU A 180 -16.83 17.87 -12.80
N ARG A 181 -16.97 18.36 -11.56
CA ARG A 181 -15.82 18.53 -10.66
C ARG A 181 -15.06 17.23 -10.41
N PHE A 182 -15.79 16.15 -10.23
CA PHE A 182 -15.18 14.83 -10.07
C PHE A 182 -14.50 14.36 -11.36
N ALA A 183 -15.13 14.59 -12.53
CA ALA A 183 -14.55 14.26 -13.83
C ALA A 183 -13.23 15.02 -14.08
N ASP A 184 -13.18 16.31 -13.72
CA ASP A 184 -11.95 17.11 -13.83
C ASP A 184 -10.85 16.58 -12.91
N MET A 185 -11.19 16.15 -11.69
CA MET A 185 -10.25 15.60 -10.73
C MET A 185 -9.68 14.26 -11.16
N VAL A 186 -10.44 13.43 -11.87
CA VAL A 186 -9.98 12.10 -12.34
C VAL A 186 -9.37 12.15 -13.73
N GLY A 187 -9.74 13.12 -14.54
CA GLY A 187 -9.25 13.30 -15.92
C GLY A 187 -9.73 12.22 -16.89
N ASN A 188 -8.96 12.00 -17.98
CA ASN A 188 -9.33 11.03 -19.01
C ASN A 188 -8.86 9.62 -18.70
N THR A 189 -7.81 9.49 -17.90
CA THR A 189 -7.26 8.21 -17.46
C THR A 189 -6.63 8.34 -16.08
N ILE A 190 -6.90 7.37 -15.21
CA ILE A 190 -6.42 7.32 -13.82
C ILE A 190 -6.27 5.87 -13.38
N SER A 191 -5.40 5.58 -12.41
CA SER A 191 -5.34 4.23 -11.83
C SER A 191 -6.62 3.89 -11.06
N VAL A 192 -6.99 2.62 -11.05
CA VAL A 192 -8.17 2.14 -10.29
C VAL A 192 -8.04 2.46 -8.80
N GLU A 193 -6.83 2.34 -8.24
CA GLU A 193 -6.57 2.65 -6.82
C GLU A 193 -6.81 4.12 -6.50
N SER A 194 -6.24 5.01 -7.31
CA SER A 194 -6.45 6.46 -7.16
C SER A 194 -7.89 6.88 -7.44
N PHE A 195 -8.55 6.25 -8.41
CA PHE A 195 -9.96 6.49 -8.68
C PHE A 195 -10.84 6.12 -7.48
N LYS A 196 -10.64 4.93 -6.90
CA LYS A 196 -11.35 4.49 -5.68
C LYS A 196 -11.14 5.45 -4.52
N ARG A 197 -9.90 5.87 -4.29
CA ARG A 197 -9.59 6.80 -3.20
C ARG A 197 -10.23 8.18 -3.40
N LYS A 198 -10.15 8.74 -4.61
CA LYS A 198 -10.74 10.05 -4.91
C LYS A 198 -12.26 10.03 -4.88
N SER A 199 -12.88 8.92 -5.30
CA SER A 199 -14.33 8.75 -5.30
C SER A 199 -14.92 8.32 -3.95
N GLY A 200 -14.11 7.72 -3.08
CA GLY A 200 -14.60 7.01 -1.89
C GLY A 200 -15.28 5.67 -2.20
N ALA A 201 -15.17 5.18 -3.45
CA ALA A 201 -15.74 3.90 -3.85
C ALA A 201 -14.92 2.74 -3.26
N SER A 202 -15.43 2.10 -2.21
CA SER A 202 -14.82 0.94 -1.58
C SER A 202 -15.11 -0.38 -2.29
N ASP A 203 -16.18 -0.42 -3.10
CA ASP A 203 -16.67 -1.62 -3.75
C ASP A 203 -16.67 -1.51 -5.29
N GLY A 204 -16.65 -2.69 -5.94
CA GLY A 204 -16.57 -2.77 -7.39
C GLY A 204 -17.83 -2.28 -8.13
N ARG A 205 -18.99 -2.25 -7.48
CA ARG A 205 -20.25 -1.83 -8.09
C ARG A 205 -20.37 -0.32 -8.14
N THR A 206 -20.04 0.34 -7.03
CA THR A 206 -19.92 1.78 -7.01
C THR A 206 -18.87 2.27 -8.01
N LEU A 207 -17.75 1.56 -8.12
CA LEU A 207 -16.75 1.81 -9.15
C LEU A 207 -17.35 1.67 -10.56
N SER A 208 -18.07 0.58 -10.85
CA SER A 208 -18.73 0.37 -12.15
C SER A 208 -19.73 1.47 -12.46
N PHE A 209 -20.55 1.88 -11.48
CA PHE A 209 -21.49 2.97 -11.68
C PHE A 209 -20.79 4.27 -12.05
N LEU A 210 -19.78 4.68 -11.28
CA LEU A 210 -19.04 5.90 -11.56
C LEU A 210 -18.34 5.86 -12.93
N THR A 211 -17.74 4.72 -13.29
CA THR A 211 -17.11 4.57 -14.60
C THR A 211 -18.14 4.63 -15.73
N ASP A 212 -19.33 4.07 -15.52
CA ASP A 212 -20.40 4.05 -16.52
C ASP A 212 -20.95 5.48 -16.77
N ILE A 213 -21.22 6.28 -15.74
CA ILE A 213 -21.70 7.68 -15.91
C ILE A 213 -20.63 8.59 -16.51
N LEU A 214 -19.35 8.39 -16.17
CA LEU A 214 -18.23 9.12 -16.75
C LEU A 214 -17.88 8.70 -18.17
N GLY A 215 -18.48 7.63 -18.67
CA GLY A 215 -18.14 7.06 -19.98
C GLY A 215 -16.75 6.45 -20.05
N MET A 216 -16.23 5.97 -18.91
CA MET A 216 -14.91 5.37 -18.79
C MET A 216 -14.99 3.84 -18.81
N ASN A 217 -13.89 3.21 -19.21
CA ASN A 217 -13.72 1.76 -19.22
C ASN A 217 -12.68 1.35 -18.21
N THR A 218 -12.91 0.26 -17.49
CA THR A 218 -11.93 -0.32 -16.58
C THR A 218 -11.03 -1.27 -17.33
N THR A 219 -9.71 -1.09 -17.27
CA THR A 219 -8.75 -2.02 -17.84
C THR A 219 -8.63 -3.24 -16.93
N ALA A 220 -8.70 -4.44 -17.51
CA ALA A 220 -8.40 -5.64 -16.77
C ALA A 220 -6.89 -5.73 -16.57
N GLY A 221 -6.43 -5.53 -15.35
CA GLY A 221 -5.03 -5.73 -15.00
C GLY A 221 -4.61 -7.17 -15.28
N VAL A 222 -4.02 -7.41 -16.44
CA VAL A 222 -3.50 -8.72 -16.81
C VAL A 222 -2.20 -8.95 -16.05
N SER A 223 -2.23 -9.93 -15.15
CA SER A 223 -1.11 -10.53 -14.41
C SER A 223 -0.05 -9.59 -13.82
N GLY A 224 -0.19 -9.23 -12.55
CA GLY A 224 0.90 -8.96 -11.58
C GLY A 224 1.82 -7.75 -11.79
N LYS A 225 1.86 -7.15 -12.97
CA LYS A 225 2.86 -6.13 -13.32
C LYS A 225 2.32 -4.85 -13.93
N LYS A 226 1.00 -4.70 -14.07
CA LYS A 226 0.36 -3.53 -14.70
C LYS A 226 -0.50 -2.80 -13.69
N ILE A 227 -0.49 -1.48 -13.77
CA ILE A 227 -1.39 -0.62 -13.01
C ILE A 227 -2.78 -0.73 -13.68
N PRO A 228 -3.80 -1.29 -13.01
CA PRO A 228 -5.16 -1.30 -13.55
C PRO A 228 -5.66 0.14 -13.64
N CYS A 229 -6.27 0.51 -14.77
CA CYS A 229 -6.68 1.88 -15.05
C CYS A 229 -8.18 1.98 -15.34
N VAL A 230 -8.72 3.16 -15.09
CA VAL A 230 -10.02 3.62 -15.57
C VAL A 230 -9.74 4.68 -16.63
N SER A 231 -10.29 4.53 -17.85
CA SER A 231 -9.97 5.40 -18.99
C SER A 231 -11.17 5.65 -19.91
N LYS A 232 -11.24 6.86 -20.49
CA LYS A 232 -12.17 7.18 -21.58
C LYS A 232 -11.74 6.54 -22.90
N HIS A 233 -10.47 6.18 -23.02
CA HIS A 233 -9.90 5.56 -24.22
C HIS A 233 -10.14 4.04 -24.24
N PRO A 234 -10.05 3.39 -25.42
CA PRO A 234 -10.30 1.96 -25.55
C PRO A 234 -9.37 1.12 -24.65
N GLN A 235 -9.95 0.20 -23.88
CA GLN A 235 -9.24 -0.67 -22.95
C GLN A 235 -8.04 -1.38 -23.59
N LYS A 236 -8.24 -1.99 -24.76
CA LYS A 236 -7.20 -2.74 -25.47
C LYS A 236 -5.98 -1.88 -25.78
N LEU A 237 -6.20 -0.61 -26.13
CA LEU A 237 -5.13 0.33 -26.45
C LEU A 237 -4.26 0.62 -25.23
N ILE A 238 -4.91 0.87 -24.08
CA ILE A 238 -4.19 1.10 -22.80
C ILE A 238 -3.46 -0.15 -22.36
N ASP A 239 -4.10 -1.32 -22.37
CA ASP A 239 -3.54 -2.58 -21.89
C ASP A 239 -2.27 -3.00 -22.65
N THR A 240 -2.23 -2.78 -23.96
CA THR A 240 -1.06 -3.13 -24.76
C THR A 240 0.14 -2.18 -24.53
N SER A 241 -0.13 -0.95 -24.18
CA SER A 241 0.89 0.14 -24.18
C SER A 241 1.36 0.55 -22.80
N ILE A 242 0.60 0.25 -21.73
CA ILE A 242 0.94 0.64 -20.35
C ILE A 242 2.27 0.03 -19.87
N GLY A 243 2.63 -1.15 -20.37
CA GLY A 243 3.91 -1.78 -20.08
C GLY A 243 5.10 -0.90 -20.47
N THR A 244 5.05 -0.29 -21.65
CA THR A 244 6.09 0.61 -22.16
C THR A 244 6.23 1.87 -21.31
N LEU A 245 5.09 2.44 -20.86
CA LEU A 245 5.10 3.58 -19.94
C LEU A 245 5.80 3.22 -18.60
N LEU A 246 5.41 2.08 -18.01
CA LEU A 246 5.99 1.65 -16.74
C LEU A 246 7.49 1.31 -16.87
N GLU A 247 7.91 0.73 -17.99
CA GLU A 247 9.30 0.43 -18.26
C GLU A 247 10.14 1.72 -18.38
N PHE A 248 9.60 2.77 -19.00
CA PHE A 248 10.24 4.09 -19.02
C PHE A 248 10.48 4.63 -17.60
N PHE A 249 9.49 4.58 -16.71
CA PHE A 249 9.65 5.01 -15.32
C PHE A 249 10.56 4.09 -14.50
N ARG A 250 10.54 2.79 -14.75
CA ARG A 250 11.43 1.81 -14.09
C ARG A 250 12.87 1.95 -14.52
N SER A 251 13.10 2.31 -15.79
CA SER A 251 14.44 2.61 -16.30
C SER A 251 14.98 3.92 -15.75
N ASN A 252 14.12 4.89 -15.48
CA ASN A 252 14.44 6.18 -14.90
C ASN A 252 14.05 6.22 -13.42
N VAL A 253 14.74 5.44 -12.62
CA VAL A 253 14.39 5.13 -11.22
C VAL A 253 14.29 6.38 -10.34
N ILE A 254 15.08 7.43 -10.61
CA ILE A 254 15.20 8.60 -9.75
C ILE A 254 14.02 9.55 -9.99
N HIS A 255 14.20 10.50 -10.87
CA HIS A 255 13.17 11.46 -11.25
C HIS A 255 13.26 11.74 -12.74
N ILE A 256 12.15 12.17 -13.31
CA ILE A 256 12.03 12.49 -14.72
C ILE A 256 11.51 13.92 -14.82
N ARG A 257 12.17 14.78 -15.58
CA ARG A 257 11.68 16.12 -15.87
C ARG A 257 10.43 16.02 -16.73
N TYR A 258 9.30 16.52 -16.17
CA TYR A 258 8.01 16.31 -16.80
C TYR A 258 7.91 16.97 -18.18
N ASP A 259 8.28 18.24 -18.27
CA ASP A 259 8.09 19.01 -19.50
C ASP A 259 9.11 18.65 -20.60
N HIS A 260 10.31 18.24 -20.23
CA HIS A 260 11.38 17.90 -21.18
C HIS A 260 11.46 16.41 -21.49
N GLU A 261 11.63 15.56 -20.47
CA GLU A 261 11.91 14.14 -20.71
C GLU A 261 10.63 13.33 -20.91
N PHE A 262 9.62 13.52 -20.06
CA PHE A 262 8.38 12.73 -20.13
C PHE A 262 7.54 13.08 -21.35
N ARG A 263 7.35 14.38 -21.64
CA ARG A 263 6.60 14.78 -22.84
C ARG A 263 7.30 14.39 -24.14
N ILE A 264 8.62 14.46 -24.18
CA ILE A 264 9.39 14.00 -25.34
C ILE A 264 9.23 12.49 -25.49
N PHE A 265 9.32 11.72 -24.39
CA PHE A 265 9.06 10.28 -24.41
C PHE A 265 7.67 9.96 -24.97
N LEU A 266 6.63 10.61 -24.45
CA LEU A 266 5.25 10.39 -24.93
C LEU A 266 5.13 10.68 -26.43
N LYS A 267 5.65 11.81 -26.89
CA LYS A 267 5.58 12.21 -28.29
C LYS A 267 6.38 11.25 -29.20
N LYS A 268 7.57 10.82 -28.75
CA LYS A 268 8.43 9.91 -29.53
C LYS A 268 7.86 8.49 -29.60
N THR A 269 7.25 8.02 -28.51
CA THR A 269 6.81 6.61 -28.40
C THR A 269 5.37 6.41 -28.86
N PHE A 270 4.51 7.40 -28.63
CA PHE A 270 3.07 7.30 -28.87
C PHE A 270 2.51 8.42 -29.75
N GLY A 271 3.37 9.23 -30.37
CA GLY A 271 2.95 10.41 -31.16
C GLY A 271 1.98 10.10 -32.30
N ASP A 272 2.07 8.91 -32.88
CA ASP A 272 1.15 8.42 -33.92
C ASP A 272 -0.23 8.02 -33.37
N THR A 273 -0.39 7.98 -32.05
CA THR A 273 -1.64 7.62 -31.36
C THR A 273 -1.95 8.69 -30.31
N PRO A 274 -2.57 9.82 -30.68
CA PRO A 274 -2.88 10.93 -29.78
C PRO A 274 -3.63 10.52 -28.51
N ASP A 275 -4.53 9.53 -28.63
CA ASP A 275 -5.27 8.96 -27.51
C ASP A 275 -4.37 8.38 -26.42
N LEU A 276 -3.25 7.74 -26.78
CA LEU A 276 -2.29 7.23 -25.80
C LEU A 276 -1.48 8.35 -25.14
N VAL A 277 -1.12 9.37 -25.90
CA VAL A 277 -0.43 10.56 -25.34
C VAL A 277 -1.32 11.22 -24.29
N ASP A 278 -2.60 11.43 -24.62
CA ASP A 278 -3.56 12.03 -23.70
C ASP A 278 -3.82 11.11 -22.48
N ALA A 279 -4.08 9.83 -22.71
CA ALA A 279 -4.32 8.86 -21.65
C ALA A 279 -3.15 8.77 -20.66
N PHE A 280 -1.92 8.65 -21.13
CA PHE A 280 -0.77 8.50 -20.24
C PHE A 280 -0.35 9.79 -19.58
N ASN A 281 -0.57 10.94 -20.23
CA ASN A 281 -0.40 12.24 -19.59
C ASN A 281 -1.40 12.42 -18.45
N SER A 282 -2.68 12.07 -18.68
CA SER A 282 -3.73 12.08 -17.66
C SER A 282 -3.44 11.10 -16.52
N LEU A 283 -3.03 9.86 -16.84
CA LEU A 283 -2.69 8.84 -15.86
C LEU A 283 -1.60 9.31 -14.90
N VAL A 284 -0.50 9.83 -15.44
CA VAL A 284 0.63 10.30 -14.63
C VAL A 284 0.27 11.50 -13.77
N LYS A 285 -0.60 12.40 -14.26
CA LYS A 285 -1.05 13.56 -13.49
C LYS A 285 -2.01 13.22 -12.35
N ASN A 286 -2.89 12.26 -12.57
CA ASN A 286 -4.04 12.06 -11.70
C ASN A 286 -3.91 10.85 -10.76
N SER A 287 -2.88 10.01 -10.97
CA SER A 287 -2.68 8.77 -10.21
C SER A 287 -1.57 8.90 -9.18
N ASP A 288 -1.80 8.38 -7.99
CA ASP A 288 -0.89 8.46 -6.84
C ASP A 288 0.26 7.44 -6.91
N GLU A 289 0.24 6.61 -7.92
CA GLU A 289 1.37 5.78 -8.31
C GLU A 289 2.55 6.60 -8.85
N PHE A 290 2.31 7.88 -9.15
CA PHE A 290 3.32 8.83 -9.60
C PHE A 290 3.49 9.95 -8.58
N VAL A 291 4.70 10.09 -8.08
CA VAL A 291 5.06 11.09 -7.07
C VAL A 291 5.65 12.31 -7.75
N TRP A 292 5.16 13.48 -7.39
CA TRP A 292 5.58 14.75 -7.94
C TRP A 292 6.43 15.54 -6.96
N SER A 293 7.46 16.20 -7.47
CA SER A 293 8.25 17.19 -6.74
C SER A 293 8.70 18.34 -7.65
N ILE A 294 9.34 19.33 -7.07
CA ILE A 294 9.97 20.44 -7.80
C ILE A 294 11.46 20.37 -7.50
N GLU A 295 12.27 20.28 -8.53
CA GLU A 295 13.73 20.28 -8.45
C GLU A 295 14.28 21.36 -9.38
N ASP A 296 15.13 22.22 -8.85
CA ASP A 296 15.70 23.35 -9.59
C ASP A 296 14.65 24.23 -10.32
N GLY A 297 13.43 24.33 -9.75
CA GLY A 297 12.31 25.07 -10.34
C GLY A 297 11.55 24.30 -11.42
N GLU A 298 11.95 23.09 -11.77
CA GLU A 298 11.29 22.23 -12.75
C GLU A 298 10.38 21.19 -12.07
N LYS A 299 9.27 20.87 -12.71
CA LYS A 299 8.40 19.78 -12.27
C LYS A 299 9.04 18.45 -12.63
N VAL A 300 9.24 17.61 -11.63
CA VAL A 300 9.72 16.25 -11.80
C VAL A 300 8.70 15.24 -11.32
N VAL A 301 8.69 14.09 -11.95
CA VAL A 301 7.78 12.98 -11.65
C VAL A 301 8.53 11.68 -11.58
N ALA A 302 8.11 10.81 -10.68
CA ALA A 302 8.71 9.51 -10.50
C ALA A 302 7.65 8.46 -10.15
N LEU A 303 7.92 7.20 -10.48
CA LEU A 303 7.07 6.09 -10.04
C LEU A 303 7.19 5.92 -8.52
N ARG A 304 6.09 5.63 -7.84
CA ARG A 304 6.06 5.38 -6.39
C ARG A 304 6.99 4.21 -6.03
N TRP A 305 7.66 4.31 -4.90
CA TRP A 305 8.76 3.43 -4.52
C TRP A 305 8.40 1.93 -4.50
N ASP A 306 7.22 1.57 -4.03
CA ASP A 306 6.74 0.19 -3.95
C ASP A 306 6.52 -0.47 -5.32
N LEU A 307 6.27 0.35 -6.34
CA LEU A 307 6.06 -0.10 -7.73
C LEU A 307 7.36 -0.29 -8.52
N LEU A 308 8.50 0.06 -7.93
CA LEU A 308 9.81 -0.28 -8.45
C LEU A 308 10.02 -1.79 -8.29
N GLU A 309 10.25 -2.49 -9.39
CA GLU A 309 10.20 -3.96 -9.46
C GLU A 309 11.37 -4.63 -8.75
N PHE A 310 12.56 -4.00 -8.83
CA PHE A 310 13.81 -4.59 -8.36
C PHE A 310 14.32 -3.92 -7.09
N ILE A 311 14.87 -4.73 -6.18
CA ILE A 311 15.50 -4.25 -4.95
C ILE A 311 16.54 -3.15 -5.23
N PRO A 312 17.45 -3.30 -6.21
CA PRO A 312 18.41 -2.24 -6.55
C PRO A 312 17.77 -0.91 -6.97
N ALA A 313 16.65 -0.95 -7.69
CA ALA A 313 15.92 0.26 -8.07
C ALA A 313 15.34 0.96 -6.84
N ARG A 314 14.76 0.21 -5.92
CA ARG A 314 14.25 0.73 -4.64
C ARG A 314 15.35 1.35 -3.78
N ILE A 315 16.52 0.70 -3.75
CA ILE A 315 17.69 1.20 -3.02
C ILE A 315 18.23 2.48 -3.67
N CYS A 316 18.31 2.51 -5.01
CA CYS A 316 18.72 3.71 -5.75
C CYS A 316 17.85 4.92 -5.39
N ARG A 317 16.53 4.74 -5.26
CA ARG A 317 15.61 5.79 -4.81
C ARG A 317 15.87 6.19 -3.35
N ILE A 318 16.15 5.25 -2.45
CA ILE A 318 16.48 5.56 -1.06
C ILE A 318 17.76 6.40 -1.00
N LEU A 319 18.79 6.02 -1.75
CA LEU A 319 20.05 6.76 -1.80
C LEU A 319 19.84 8.18 -2.34
N PHE A 320 19.00 8.32 -3.36
CA PHE A 320 18.66 9.62 -3.93
C PHE A 320 17.91 10.51 -2.92
N ASP A 321 16.86 10.00 -2.31
CA ASP A 321 16.04 10.74 -1.36
C ASP A 321 16.81 11.14 -0.08
N ASN A 322 17.90 10.44 0.23
CA ASN A 322 18.82 10.79 1.32
C ASN A 322 20.06 11.57 0.85
N ASN A 323 20.05 12.03 -0.41
CA ASN A 323 21.14 12.81 -1.01
C ASN A 323 22.53 12.12 -0.90
N CYS A 324 22.54 10.79 -1.07
CA CYS A 324 23.76 9.99 -1.01
C CYS A 324 24.51 10.03 -2.34
N ILE A 325 25.03 11.20 -2.70
CA ILE A 325 25.65 11.46 -4.02
C ILE A 325 27.18 11.42 -3.97
N ASP A 326 27.79 11.55 -2.81
CA ASP A 326 29.24 11.55 -2.62
C ASP A 326 29.66 10.56 -1.50
N TYR A 327 30.97 10.45 -1.28
CA TYR A 327 31.51 9.54 -0.27
C TYR A 327 31.18 9.99 1.17
N ARG A 328 30.93 11.28 1.41
CA ARG A 328 30.60 11.81 2.74
C ARG A 328 29.17 11.45 3.13
N SER A 329 28.28 11.47 2.16
CA SER A 329 26.88 11.12 2.31
C SER A 329 26.59 9.62 2.11
N ALA A 330 27.62 8.81 1.86
CA ALA A 330 27.46 7.36 1.67
C ALA A 330 26.87 6.67 2.92
N ILE A 331 25.96 5.73 2.70
CA ILE A 331 25.24 5.01 3.76
C ILE A 331 25.76 3.58 3.89
N SER A 332 25.90 3.09 5.12
CA SER A 332 26.33 1.71 5.41
C SER A 332 25.24 0.69 5.06
N ASP A 333 25.64 -0.59 4.84
CA ASP A 333 24.71 -1.72 4.64
C ASP A 333 23.63 -1.78 5.72
N SER A 334 24.02 -1.61 6.98
CA SER A 334 23.11 -1.66 8.12
C SER A 334 22.08 -0.52 8.10
N GLU A 335 22.52 0.71 7.86
CA GLU A 335 21.67 1.88 7.78
C GLU A 335 20.74 1.84 6.56
N LEU A 336 21.28 1.45 5.41
CA LEU A 336 20.51 1.28 4.18
C LEU A 336 19.44 0.20 4.33
N THR A 337 19.77 -0.91 5.02
CA THR A 337 18.82 -1.98 5.35
C THR A 337 17.69 -1.45 6.25
N LYS A 338 18.01 -0.62 7.25
CA LYS A 338 17.01 0.00 8.12
C LYS A 338 16.07 0.91 7.33
N LEU A 339 16.61 1.79 6.50
CA LEU A 339 15.83 2.71 5.65
C LEU A 339 14.92 1.94 4.68
N TYR A 340 15.46 0.89 4.04
CA TYR A 340 14.67 0.02 3.18
C TYR A 340 13.51 -0.62 3.93
N ASN A 341 13.78 -1.20 5.08
CA ASN A 341 12.77 -1.93 5.86
C ASN A 341 11.70 -1.00 6.46
N ILE A 342 12.05 0.26 6.79
CA ILE A 342 11.06 1.27 7.18
C ILE A 342 10.08 1.52 6.03
N ARG A 343 10.58 1.79 4.81
CA ARG A 343 9.73 1.99 3.64
C ARG A 343 8.95 0.73 3.25
N ALA A 344 9.59 -0.43 3.31
CA ALA A 344 8.95 -1.70 3.01
C ALA A 344 7.73 -1.96 3.90
N ARG A 345 7.80 -1.61 5.20
CA ARG A 345 6.65 -1.68 6.11
C ARG A 345 5.54 -0.70 5.73
N GLN A 346 5.88 0.54 5.36
CA GLN A 346 4.90 1.55 4.95
C GLN A 346 4.07 1.13 3.73
N PHE A 347 4.69 0.42 2.81
CA PHE A 347 4.07 0.01 1.55
C PHE A 347 3.69 -1.48 1.48
N GLY A 348 3.82 -2.24 2.57
CA GLY A 348 3.52 -3.67 2.58
C GLY A 348 4.46 -4.52 1.71
N VAL A 349 5.67 -4.04 1.44
CA VAL A 349 6.69 -4.74 0.66
C VAL A 349 7.51 -5.66 1.55
N SER A 350 8.01 -6.77 1.01
CA SER A 350 8.83 -7.72 1.74
C SER A 350 10.10 -7.09 2.32
N LEU A 351 10.38 -7.39 3.58
CA LEU A 351 11.58 -6.95 4.29
C LEU A 351 12.83 -7.65 3.73
N ILE A 352 13.97 -6.98 3.84
CA ILE A 352 15.25 -7.52 3.38
C ILE A 352 16.24 -7.62 4.54
N SER A 353 17.09 -8.66 4.52
CA SER A 353 18.25 -8.75 5.42
C SER A 353 19.45 -8.01 4.83
N GLU A 354 20.36 -7.56 5.66
CA GLU A 354 21.60 -6.89 5.23
C GLU A 354 22.39 -7.74 4.23
N ARG A 355 22.49 -9.05 4.46
CA ARG A 355 23.15 -9.99 3.55
C ARG A 355 22.49 -10.03 2.17
N ASN A 356 21.15 -10.05 2.12
CA ASN A 356 20.42 -10.11 0.86
C ASN A 356 20.45 -8.76 0.13
N LEU A 357 20.50 -7.65 0.88
CA LEU A 357 20.66 -6.31 0.33
C LEU A 357 22.02 -6.19 -0.35
N SER A 358 23.12 -6.50 0.33
CA SER A 358 24.47 -6.48 -0.22
C SER A 358 24.60 -7.40 -1.44
N ALA A 359 24.04 -8.60 -1.39
CA ALA A 359 24.04 -9.52 -2.53
C ALA A 359 23.28 -8.94 -3.74
N SER A 360 22.16 -8.26 -3.51
CA SER A 360 21.38 -7.62 -4.56
C SER A 360 22.11 -6.44 -5.20
N LEU A 361 22.90 -5.70 -4.43
CA LEU A 361 23.66 -4.54 -4.89
C LEU A 361 24.94 -4.93 -5.66
N CYS A 362 25.53 -6.06 -5.35
CA CYS A 362 26.69 -6.59 -6.09
C CYS A 362 26.34 -7.13 -7.48
N SER A 363 25.06 -7.19 -7.84
CA SER A 363 24.65 -7.62 -9.18
C SER A 363 24.98 -6.58 -10.25
N LYS A 364 25.34 -7.03 -11.46
CA LYS A 364 25.70 -6.15 -12.60
C LYS A 364 24.55 -5.22 -13.05
N ALA A 365 23.32 -5.45 -12.57
CA ALA A 365 22.14 -4.64 -12.87
C ALA A 365 22.14 -3.26 -12.18
N CYS A 366 23.06 -3.02 -11.24
CA CYS A 366 23.06 -1.83 -10.38
C CYS A 366 24.05 -0.75 -10.83
N TRP A 367 24.11 -0.45 -12.11
CA TRP A 367 25.06 0.51 -12.67
C TRP A 367 24.96 1.95 -12.12
N ARG A 368 23.86 2.30 -11.46
CA ARG A 368 23.66 3.62 -10.83
C ARG A 368 24.08 3.69 -9.36
N ILE A 369 24.44 2.56 -8.78
CA ILE A 369 24.84 2.47 -7.38
C ILE A 369 26.29 2.04 -7.32
N MET A 370 27.10 2.69 -6.50
CA MET A 370 28.50 2.36 -6.29
C MET A 370 28.77 2.01 -4.84
N THR A 371 29.65 1.02 -4.64
CA THR A 371 30.30 0.86 -3.35
C THR A 371 31.30 1.97 -3.14
N VAL A 372 31.39 2.45 -1.93
CA VAL A 372 32.43 3.34 -1.49
C VAL A 372 33.46 2.52 -0.74
N GLY A 373 34.47 2.04 -1.45
CA GLY A 373 35.52 1.18 -0.89
C GLY A 373 35.08 -0.26 -0.61
N LYS A 374 35.86 -0.95 0.25
CA LYS A 374 35.61 -2.35 0.66
C LYS A 374 34.71 -2.49 1.89
N THR A 375 34.17 -1.40 2.40
CA THR A 375 33.56 -1.31 3.73
C THR A 375 32.04 -1.44 3.75
N GLY A 376 31.39 -1.76 2.61
CA GLY A 376 29.92 -1.89 2.57
C GLY A 376 29.18 -0.56 2.72
N PHE A 377 29.76 0.53 2.23
CA PHE A 377 29.09 1.82 2.10
C PHE A 377 28.63 2.05 0.67
N TRP A 378 27.47 2.68 0.50
CA TRP A 378 26.80 2.82 -0.77
C TRP A 378 26.42 4.27 -1.07
N ARG A 379 26.56 4.68 -2.33
CA ARG A 379 26.14 5.98 -2.86
C ARG A 379 25.65 5.85 -4.30
N LEU A 380 25.03 6.90 -4.81
CA LEU A 380 24.72 6.99 -6.23
C LEU A 380 25.99 7.26 -7.03
N ARG A 381 26.06 6.65 -8.20
CA ARG A 381 27.10 6.96 -9.19
C ARG A 381 26.75 8.30 -9.84
N GLN A 382 27.60 9.30 -9.68
CA GLN A 382 27.49 10.56 -10.40
C GLN A 382 27.97 10.38 -11.86
N TYR A 383 27.45 11.20 -12.76
CA TYR A 383 27.78 11.16 -14.19
C TYR A 383 29.25 11.53 -14.46
N LYS A 384 29.87 12.30 -13.57
CA LYS A 384 31.30 12.62 -13.54
C LYS A 384 31.82 12.24 -12.16
N ASP A 385 32.22 11.00 -11.98
CA ASP A 385 32.98 10.61 -10.81
C ASP A 385 34.38 11.24 -10.91
N GLU A 386 34.61 12.27 -10.13
CA GLU A 386 35.96 12.59 -9.71
C GLU A 386 36.46 11.40 -8.89
N THR A 387 37.34 10.63 -9.42
CA THR A 387 37.94 9.49 -8.73
C THR A 387 38.72 10.05 -7.55
N PHE A 388 38.14 9.85 -6.34
CA PHE A 388 38.85 10.21 -5.12
C PHE A 388 40.19 9.44 -5.07
N ASN A 389 41.27 10.18 -4.97
CA ASN A 389 42.59 9.60 -4.88
C ASN A 389 43.11 9.69 -3.45
N LEU A 390 43.16 8.53 -2.77
CA LEU A 390 43.61 8.43 -1.39
C LEU A 390 45.03 8.88 -1.18
N ASP A 391 45.93 8.64 -2.16
CA ASP A 391 47.32 9.04 -2.06
C ASP A 391 47.48 10.58 -2.18
N ILE A 392 46.72 11.25 -3.03
CA ILE A 392 46.65 12.72 -3.10
C ILE A 392 46.14 13.28 -1.80
N TYR A 393 44.97 12.81 -1.29
CA TYR A 393 44.42 13.24 -0.01
C TYR A 393 45.40 13.08 1.15
N THR A 394 46.09 11.95 1.21
CA THR A 394 47.09 11.65 2.23
C THR A 394 48.33 12.57 2.13
N SER A 395 48.80 12.82 0.91
CA SER A 395 49.91 13.72 0.67
C SER A 395 49.58 15.18 1.08
N GLU A 396 48.37 15.64 0.72
CA GLU A 396 47.89 16.97 1.12
C GLU A 396 47.82 17.11 2.65
N PHE A 397 47.29 16.10 3.34
CA PHE A 397 47.27 16.09 4.82
C PHE A 397 48.66 16.19 5.40
N ILE A 398 49.59 15.35 4.91
CA ILE A 398 51.00 15.33 5.39
C ILE A 398 51.68 16.67 5.16
N ASN A 399 51.39 17.33 4.05
CA ASN A 399 52.01 18.62 3.68
C ASN A 399 51.39 19.81 4.48
N THR A 400 50.19 19.68 5.00
CA THR A 400 49.48 20.77 5.71
C THR A 400 49.68 20.74 7.21
N VAL A 401 50.11 19.63 7.80
CA VAL A 401 50.28 19.50 9.25
C VAL A 401 51.71 19.64 9.69
N SER A 402 51.95 20.41 10.77
CA SER A 402 53.27 20.62 11.36
C SER A 402 53.78 19.38 12.14
N SER A 403 52.89 18.50 12.54
CA SER A 403 53.19 17.23 13.22
C SER A 403 52.51 16.08 12.53
N ILE A 404 53.32 15.18 11.95
CA ILE A 404 52.82 14.01 11.20
C ILE A 404 52.45 12.92 12.18
N ASP A 405 51.16 12.86 12.56
CA ASP A 405 50.61 11.84 13.45
C ASP A 405 49.54 11.02 12.75
N LEU A 406 49.67 9.69 12.82
CA LEU A 406 48.74 8.76 12.24
C LEU A 406 47.32 8.87 12.84
N GLU A 407 47.20 9.05 14.13
CA GLU A 407 45.88 9.13 14.76
C GLU A 407 45.18 10.46 14.40
N ALA A 408 45.93 11.55 14.22
CA ALA A 408 45.42 12.81 13.67
C ALA A 408 44.92 12.63 12.23
N PHE A 409 45.67 11.90 11.39
CA PHE A 409 45.24 11.56 10.04
C PHE A 409 43.96 10.72 10.05
N LEU A 410 43.89 9.70 10.89
CA LEU A 410 42.72 8.84 10.99
C LEU A 410 41.48 9.59 11.46
N ARG A 411 41.63 10.51 12.46
CA ARG A 411 40.54 11.40 12.88
C ARG A 411 40.08 12.31 11.75
N LYS A 412 41.02 12.94 11.04
CA LYS A 412 40.70 13.79 9.90
C LYS A 412 39.98 13.00 8.78
N ALA A 413 40.45 11.79 8.49
CA ALA A 413 39.80 10.90 7.54
C ALA A 413 38.38 10.48 7.96
N GLU A 414 38.12 10.38 9.28
CA GLU A 414 36.80 10.13 9.83
C GLU A 414 35.90 11.35 9.71
N GLU A 415 36.38 12.55 10.11
CA GLU A 415 35.69 13.83 9.97
C GLU A 415 35.32 14.13 8.51
N ASP A 416 36.24 13.85 7.57
CA ASP A 416 36.03 14.05 6.13
C ASP A 416 35.23 12.91 5.49
N GLY A 417 34.83 11.88 6.25
CA GLY A 417 34.07 10.74 5.75
C GLY A 417 34.89 9.72 4.93
N ILE A 418 36.22 9.88 4.85
CA ILE A 418 37.12 8.99 4.10
C ILE A 418 37.16 7.58 4.70
N SER A 419 36.98 7.47 6.03
CA SER A 419 36.85 6.18 6.72
C SER A 419 35.67 5.34 6.24
N ARG A 420 34.69 5.92 5.55
CA ARG A 420 33.60 5.21 4.89
C ARG A 420 34.02 4.52 3.58
N MET A 421 35.08 5.03 2.96
CA MET A 421 35.63 4.48 1.70
C MET A 421 36.72 3.45 1.91
N TYR A 422 37.52 3.64 2.97
CA TYR A 422 38.72 2.84 3.20
C TYR A 422 38.75 2.30 4.62
N GLU A 423 39.10 1.03 4.75
CA GLU A 423 39.39 0.44 6.04
C GLU A 423 40.60 1.14 6.70
N ARG A 424 40.61 1.11 8.04
CA ARG A 424 41.71 1.68 8.83
C ARG A 424 43.09 1.15 8.41
N SER A 425 43.15 -0.08 7.95
CA SER A 425 44.35 -0.73 7.40
C SER A 425 44.81 -0.07 6.09
N GLY A 426 43.87 0.24 5.18
CA GLY A 426 44.12 0.93 3.91
C GLY A 426 44.61 2.36 4.14
N LEU A 427 43.96 3.10 5.06
CA LEU A 427 44.36 4.45 5.45
C LEU A 427 45.77 4.47 6.05
N ARG A 428 46.10 3.52 6.92
CA ARG A 428 47.47 3.37 7.48
C ARG A 428 48.50 3.07 6.39
N THR A 429 48.16 2.25 5.42
CA THR A 429 49.06 1.92 4.31
C THR A 429 49.30 3.12 3.42
N ALA A 430 48.26 3.89 3.08
CA ALA A 430 48.39 5.13 2.31
C ALA A 430 49.24 6.17 3.07
N PHE A 431 48.97 6.35 4.36
CA PHE A 431 49.76 7.24 5.20
C PHE A 431 51.25 6.88 5.22
N SER A 432 51.58 5.61 5.41
CA SER A 432 52.98 5.13 5.40
C SER A 432 53.63 5.25 4.03
N ARG A 433 52.88 5.03 2.94
CA ARG A 433 53.37 5.13 1.58
C ARG A 433 53.72 6.57 1.17
N ASN A 434 52.95 7.53 1.66
CA ASN A 434 53.15 8.95 1.36
C ASN A 434 54.09 9.67 2.34
N GLY A 435 54.92 8.95 3.11
CA GLY A 435 55.98 9.50 3.94
C GLY A 435 55.57 9.77 5.41
N GLY A 436 54.34 9.44 5.76
CA GLY A 436 53.92 9.43 7.18
C GLY A 436 54.67 8.32 7.90
N LYS A 437 55.42 8.66 8.94
CA LYS A 437 55.98 7.64 9.84
C LYS A 437 54.85 7.07 10.67
N ALA A 438 54.16 6.05 10.18
CA ALA A 438 53.34 5.20 11.03
C ALA A 438 54.28 4.65 12.09
N ASN A 439 54.13 5.12 13.30
CA ASN A 439 54.86 4.57 14.44
C ASN A 439 54.66 3.05 14.38
N THR A 440 55.77 2.38 14.00
CA THR A 440 55.76 0.94 13.70
C THR A 440 55.16 0.18 14.85
N ARG A 441 54.61 -0.99 14.56
CA ARG A 441 53.99 -1.99 15.46
C ARG A 441 54.51 -2.09 16.88
N ARG A 442 55.73 -1.55 17.17
CA ARG A 442 56.33 -1.49 18.51
C ARG A 442 55.66 -0.46 19.43
N GLN A 443 55.22 0.74 18.95
CA GLN A 443 54.53 1.74 19.77
C GLN A 443 53.03 1.45 19.94
N ALA A 444 52.37 0.90 18.92
CA ALA A 444 51.02 0.41 19.08
C ALA A 444 50.91 -0.77 20.08
N ARG A 445 52.00 -1.52 20.28
CA ARG A 445 52.08 -2.56 21.34
C ARG A 445 52.45 -1.98 22.71
N THR A 446 53.05 -0.81 22.82
CA THR A 446 53.41 -0.18 24.10
C THR A 446 52.26 0.58 24.77
N ASN A 447 51.21 0.94 24.04
CA ASN A 447 50.00 1.54 24.60
C ASN A 447 48.87 0.53 24.88
N ILE A 448 49.07 -0.76 24.62
CA ILE A 448 48.20 -1.79 25.19
C ILE A 448 48.59 -1.88 26.66
N ARG A 449 47.80 -1.25 27.56
CA ARG A 449 47.92 -1.42 29.00
C ARG A 449 48.09 -2.92 29.26
N ARG A 450 49.27 -3.30 29.77
CA ARG A 450 49.45 -4.67 30.26
C ARG A 450 48.74 -4.75 31.60
N TRP A 451 47.57 -5.38 31.56
CA TRP A 451 46.82 -5.68 32.77
C TRP A 451 47.71 -6.50 33.71
N THR A 452 47.95 -5.96 34.89
CA THR A 452 48.72 -6.70 35.95
C THR A 452 47.83 -7.81 36.53
N ALA A 453 48.42 -8.75 37.25
CA ALA A 453 47.64 -9.76 37.94
C ALA A 453 46.63 -9.12 38.93
N LYS A 454 46.96 -7.98 39.51
CA LYS A 454 46.06 -7.23 40.37
C LYS A 454 44.88 -6.63 39.55
N ASP A 455 45.18 -5.98 38.43
CA ASP A 455 44.11 -5.42 37.56
C ASP A 455 43.13 -6.51 37.07
N ILE A 456 43.66 -7.70 36.77
CA ILE A 456 42.82 -8.84 36.35
C ILE A 456 41.97 -9.34 37.52
N SER A 457 42.51 -9.38 38.74
CA SER A 457 41.74 -9.71 39.94
C SER A 457 40.63 -8.72 40.17
N ASP A 458 40.94 -7.43 40.10
CA ASP A 458 39.97 -6.35 40.29
C ASP A 458 38.82 -6.43 39.21
N ILE A 459 39.15 -6.73 37.96
CA ILE A 459 38.15 -6.96 36.89
C ILE A 459 37.26 -8.16 37.22
N LEU A 460 37.80 -9.25 37.71
CA LEU A 460 37.05 -10.45 38.07
C LEU A 460 36.17 -10.20 39.33
N ASP A 461 36.67 -9.43 40.31
CA ASP A 461 35.90 -9.05 41.48
C ASP A 461 34.71 -8.18 41.11
N PHE A 462 34.87 -7.16 40.23
CA PHE A 462 33.77 -6.38 39.69
C PHE A 462 32.81 -7.19 38.84
N ALA A 463 33.31 -8.15 38.06
CA ALA A 463 32.44 -9.05 37.29
C ALA A 463 31.54 -9.88 38.23
N GLU A 464 32.06 -10.34 39.33
CA GLU A 464 31.31 -11.10 40.34
C GLU A 464 30.28 -10.22 41.04
N GLU A 465 30.63 -8.93 41.37
CA GLU A 465 29.74 -7.96 41.95
C GLU A 465 28.56 -7.67 40.99
N ILE A 466 28.84 -7.33 39.71
CA ILE A 466 27.81 -7.10 38.69
C ILE A 466 26.90 -8.32 38.53
N LEU A 467 27.45 -9.53 38.50
CA LEU A 467 26.67 -10.74 38.41
C LEU A 467 25.81 -10.96 39.65
N SER A 468 26.30 -10.67 40.85
CA SER A 468 25.54 -10.80 42.09
C SER A 468 24.30 -9.90 42.11
N GLU A 469 24.43 -8.67 41.61
CA GLU A 469 23.34 -7.70 41.48
C GLU A 469 22.31 -8.15 40.40
N ASN A 470 22.72 -8.95 39.43
CA ASN A 470 21.92 -9.40 38.32
C ASN A 470 21.49 -10.90 38.42
N GLY A 471 21.34 -11.42 39.64
CA GLY A 471 20.85 -12.77 39.89
C GLY A 471 21.88 -13.88 39.56
N TRP A 472 23.16 -13.57 39.72
CA TRP A 472 24.30 -14.46 39.55
C TRP A 472 24.55 -14.97 38.12
N SER A 473 23.89 -14.35 37.10
CA SER A 473 24.08 -14.70 35.71
C SER A 473 23.77 -13.56 34.75
N MET A 474 24.58 -13.41 33.69
CA MET A 474 24.39 -12.41 32.66
C MET A 474 24.94 -12.88 31.30
N ALA A 475 24.43 -12.35 30.19
CA ALA A 475 25.04 -12.59 28.89
C ALA A 475 26.47 -12.01 28.86
N ASN A 476 27.43 -12.76 28.34
CA ASN A 476 28.83 -12.35 28.27
C ASN A 476 29.01 -10.98 27.57
N SER A 477 28.24 -10.74 26.51
CA SER A 477 28.26 -9.45 25.80
C SER A 477 27.86 -8.27 26.70
N ASP A 478 26.91 -8.47 27.59
CA ASP A 478 26.36 -7.40 28.42
C ASP A 478 27.25 -7.20 29.66
N LEU A 479 27.75 -8.27 30.26
CA LEU A 479 28.75 -8.19 31.33
C LEU A 479 30.00 -7.43 30.87
N VAL A 480 30.49 -7.75 29.65
CA VAL A 480 31.66 -7.03 29.09
C VAL A 480 31.37 -5.54 28.89
N LYS A 481 30.17 -5.16 28.44
CA LYS A 481 29.77 -3.76 28.29
C LYS A 481 29.76 -3.02 29.64
N GLU A 482 29.26 -3.66 30.69
CA GLU A 482 29.28 -3.07 32.04
C GLU A 482 30.70 -2.92 32.54
N LEU A 483 31.57 -3.93 32.40
CA LEU A 483 32.97 -3.85 32.74
C LEU A 483 33.73 -2.77 31.93
N GLN A 484 33.35 -2.55 30.65
CA GLN A 484 33.94 -1.49 29.83
C GLN A 484 33.56 -0.08 30.27
N LYS A 485 32.45 0.11 31.01
CA LYS A 485 32.15 1.39 31.64
C LYS A 485 33.16 1.77 32.73
N LEU A 486 33.63 0.76 33.46
CA LEU A 486 34.62 0.91 34.50
C LEU A 486 36.05 0.92 33.95
N TYR A 487 36.29 0.12 32.92
CA TYR A 487 37.60 -0.05 32.27
C TYR A 487 37.47 0.19 30.74
N PRO A 488 37.41 1.47 30.29
CA PRO A 488 37.19 1.78 28.86
C PRO A 488 38.26 1.23 27.92
N GLU A 489 39.45 0.96 28.42
CA GLU A 489 40.58 0.40 27.66
C GLU A 489 40.50 -1.13 27.51
N LEU A 490 39.59 -1.80 28.23
CA LEU A 490 39.44 -3.25 28.21
C LEU A 490 38.68 -3.66 26.94
N ASN A 491 39.39 -4.29 26.01
CA ASN A 491 38.72 -4.77 24.81
C ASN A 491 37.89 -6.07 25.07
N TYR A 492 36.85 -6.25 24.28
CA TYR A 492 35.91 -7.36 24.43
C TYR A 492 36.61 -8.74 24.47
N ALA A 493 37.54 -8.98 23.54
CA ALA A 493 38.23 -10.28 23.44
C ALA A 493 39.08 -10.58 24.68
N THR A 494 39.80 -9.57 25.20
CA THR A 494 40.62 -9.70 26.40
C THR A 494 39.75 -9.92 27.64
N CYS A 495 38.67 -9.17 27.80
CA CYS A 495 37.73 -9.29 28.89
C CYS A 495 37.09 -10.70 28.88
N SER A 496 36.51 -11.11 27.75
CA SER A 496 35.94 -12.44 27.60
C SER A 496 36.95 -13.56 27.90
N GLN A 497 38.21 -13.37 27.53
CA GLN A 497 39.27 -14.33 27.82
C GLN A 497 39.58 -14.44 29.33
N TYR A 498 39.57 -13.32 30.08
CA TYR A 498 39.76 -13.36 31.54
C TYR A 498 38.60 -14.08 32.23
N LEU A 499 37.36 -13.74 31.85
CA LEU A 499 36.17 -14.38 32.40
C LEU A 499 36.16 -15.92 32.14
N THR A 500 36.48 -16.32 30.90
CA THR A 500 36.45 -17.73 30.50
C THR A 500 37.58 -18.59 31.08
N ARG A 501 38.71 -17.96 31.42
CA ARG A 501 39.86 -18.64 32.04
C ARG A 501 39.84 -18.65 33.56
N SER A 502 38.95 -17.89 34.16
CA SER A 502 38.81 -17.79 35.60
C SER A 502 38.08 -19.02 36.15
N ASP A 503 38.58 -19.57 37.25
CA ASP A 503 37.90 -20.66 37.97
C ASP A 503 36.66 -20.19 38.74
N ARG A 504 36.36 -18.89 38.77
CA ARG A 504 35.23 -18.30 39.48
C ARG A 504 33.92 -18.40 38.74
N PHE A 505 33.94 -18.58 37.41
CA PHE A 505 32.78 -18.50 36.56
C PHE A 505 32.55 -19.80 35.77
N ASP A 506 31.30 -20.11 35.55
CA ASP A 506 30.87 -21.14 34.60
C ASP A 506 30.29 -20.49 33.33
N ILE A 507 30.54 -21.10 32.18
CA ILE A 507 30.06 -20.62 30.88
C ILE A 507 29.00 -21.58 30.37
N LEU A 508 27.79 -21.06 30.25
CA LEU A 508 26.69 -21.79 29.63
C LEU A 508 26.64 -21.44 28.15
N GLN A 509 27.02 -22.39 27.30
CA GLN A 509 26.89 -22.17 25.85
C GLN A 509 25.43 -22.21 25.43
N ARG A 510 25.00 -21.22 24.65
CA ARG A 510 23.69 -21.21 24.01
C ARG A 510 23.79 -21.74 22.59
N SER A 511 22.75 -22.42 22.12
CA SER A 511 22.65 -22.86 20.73
C SER A 511 22.47 -21.65 19.80
N GLY A 512 23.21 -21.58 18.69
CA GLY A 512 23.16 -20.55 17.68
C GLY A 512 24.12 -19.38 17.94
N ASN A 513 23.90 -18.23 17.27
CA ASN A 513 24.74 -17.03 17.37
C ASN A 513 24.47 -16.18 18.64
N LEU A 514 23.97 -16.78 19.71
CA LEU A 514 23.70 -16.07 20.96
C LEU A 514 24.94 -16.00 21.82
N SER A 515 25.14 -14.87 22.49
CA SER A 515 26.19 -14.70 23.48
C SER A 515 26.07 -15.76 24.59
N SER A 516 27.17 -16.42 24.96
CA SER A 516 27.19 -17.31 26.11
C SER A 516 26.78 -16.58 27.39
N ILE A 517 26.22 -17.32 28.33
CA ILE A 517 25.91 -16.79 29.67
C ILE A 517 27.10 -17.09 30.59
N ILE A 518 27.52 -16.09 31.32
CA ILE A 518 28.49 -16.21 32.41
C ILE A 518 27.71 -16.29 33.73
N THR A 519 28.08 -17.24 34.58
CA THR A 519 27.49 -17.41 35.91
C THR A 519 28.59 -17.58 36.95
N VAL A 520 28.33 -17.19 38.20
CA VAL A 520 29.26 -17.41 39.31
C VAL A 520 29.13 -18.86 39.81
N LYS A 521 30.26 -19.55 39.95
CA LYS A 521 30.27 -20.93 40.44
C LYS A 521 29.69 -21.06 41.84
N GLY A 522 28.89 -22.08 42.05
CA GLY A 522 28.30 -22.41 43.34
C GLY A 522 27.06 -21.61 43.72
N HIS A 523 26.65 -20.66 42.90
CA HIS A 523 25.42 -19.91 43.12
C HIS A 523 24.27 -20.41 42.26
N ARG A 524 23.06 -20.39 42.83
CA ARG A 524 21.84 -20.71 42.08
C ARG A 524 21.53 -19.47 41.20
N HIS A 525 21.59 -19.66 39.90
CA HIS A 525 21.43 -18.58 38.92
C HIS A 525 20.08 -18.64 38.21
N ILE A 526 19.58 -17.49 37.85
CA ILE A 526 18.41 -17.31 36.97
C ILE A 526 18.98 -17.08 35.58
N VAL A 527 18.79 -18.00 34.65
CA VAL A 527 19.16 -17.81 33.25
C VAL A 527 18.20 -16.79 32.62
N PRO A 528 18.66 -15.65 32.13
CA PRO A 528 17.80 -14.71 31.47
C PRO A 528 17.12 -15.34 30.26
N GLU A 529 15.79 -15.33 30.23
CA GLU A 529 15.02 -15.85 29.10
C GLU A 529 15.33 -15.02 27.84
N SER A 530 15.73 -15.67 26.75
CA SER A 530 15.89 -14.97 25.48
C SER A 530 14.51 -14.59 24.94
N PHE A 531 14.39 -13.50 24.15
CA PHE A 531 13.14 -13.16 23.49
C PHE A 531 12.56 -14.34 22.70
N ARG A 532 13.42 -15.23 22.20
CA ARG A 532 13.00 -16.44 21.48
C ARG A 532 12.34 -17.46 22.38
N ASP A 533 12.87 -17.63 23.57
CA ASP A 533 12.31 -18.55 24.56
C ASP A 533 10.98 -17.99 25.09
N THR A 534 10.92 -16.67 25.30
CA THR A 534 9.68 -15.97 25.68
C THR A 534 8.61 -16.14 24.61
N ILE A 535 8.91 -15.86 23.33
CA ILE A 535 7.95 -16.04 22.22
C ILE A 535 7.55 -17.51 22.11
N ARG A 536 8.51 -18.46 22.19
CA ARG A 536 8.21 -19.89 22.13
C ARG A 536 7.23 -20.30 23.24
N LYS A 537 7.48 -19.88 24.47
CA LYS A 537 6.64 -20.18 25.64
C LYS A 537 5.23 -19.60 25.49
N CYS A 538 5.11 -18.36 25.07
CA CYS A 538 3.82 -17.73 24.81
C CYS A 538 3.07 -18.43 23.66
N ALA A 539 3.74 -18.77 22.57
CA ALA A 539 3.13 -19.48 21.44
C ALA A 539 2.67 -20.90 21.82
N VAL A 540 3.44 -21.60 22.65
CA VAL A 540 3.05 -22.90 23.22
C VAL A 540 1.76 -22.77 24.04
N GLN A 541 1.66 -21.75 24.86
CA GLN A 541 0.45 -21.46 25.65
C GLN A 541 -0.75 -21.14 24.75
N ASP A 542 -0.57 -20.26 23.76
CA ASP A 542 -1.63 -19.90 22.81
C ASP A 542 -2.19 -21.13 22.07
N ILE A 543 -1.30 -21.98 21.57
CA ILE A 543 -1.70 -23.20 20.85
C ILE A 543 -2.40 -24.19 21.81
N ALA A 544 -1.88 -24.35 23.03
CA ALA A 544 -2.49 -25.24 24.01
C ALA A 544 -3.90 -24.77 24.48
N LEU A 545 -4.16 -23.46 24.44
CA LEU A 545 -5.44 -22.85 24.77
C LEU A 545 -6.40 -22.77 23.56
N SER A 546 -5.91 -22.94 22.35
CA SER A 546 -6.76 -22.91 21.16
C SER A 546 -7.69 -24.12 21.10
N LYS A 547 -8.87 -23.92 20.49
CA LYS A 547 -9.96 -24.92 20.46
C LYS A 547 -9.51 -26.29 19.90
N ASP A 548 -8.66 -26.24 18.85
CA ASP A 548 -8.20 -27.46 18.15
C ASP A 548 -6.74 -27.80 18.47
N ASN A 549 -6.13 -27.18 19.48
CA ASN A 549 -4.70 -27.24 19.79
C ASN A 549 -3.80 -26.95 18.58
N ALA A 550 -4.28 -26.09 17.68
CA ALA A 550 -3.57 -25.64 16.49
C ALA A 550 -3.95 -24.19 16.16
N ILE A 551 -3.00 -23.42 15.64
CA ILE A 551 -3.19 -22.02 15.21
C ILE A 551 -2.53 -21.84 13.86
N GLY A 552 -3.11 -20.98 13.01
CA GLY A 552 -2.54 -20.58 11.73
C GLY A 552 -1.11 -20.03 11.91
N ARG A 553 -0.18 -20.49 11.10
CA ARG A 553 1.19 -19.96 11.15
C ARG A 553 1.23 -18.45 10.89
N GLY A 554 0.40 -17.95 9.99
CA GLY A 554 0.26 -16.51 9.71
C GLY A 554 -0.16 -15.75 10.97
N ASP A 555 -1.19 -16.20 11.66
CA ASP A 555 -1.74 -15.56 12.85
C ASP A 555 -0.70 -15.47 13.99
N LEU A 556 0.11 -16.53 14.17
CA LEU A 556 1.21 -16.51 15.14
C LEU A 556 2.34 -15.56 14.72
N TYR A 557 2.63 -15.44 13.42
CA TYR A 557 3.60 -14.49 12.92
C TYR A 557 3.12 -13.06 13.18
N ASP A 558 1.88 -12.73 12.84
CA ASP A 558 1.30 -11.40 13.03
C ASP A 558 1.25 -11.02 14.51
N LYS A 559 0.92 -11.99 15.38
CA LYS A 559 0.88 -11.78 16.83
C LYS A 559 2.26 -11.47 17.41
N TYR A 560 3.30 -12.18 16.97
CA TYR A 560 4.63 -12.11 17.60
C TYR A 560 5.67 -11.28 16.85
N ILE A 561 5.36 -10.74 15.67
CA ILE A 561 6.31 -9.94 14.88
C ILE A 561 6.80 -8.70 15.63
N GLY A 562 5.92 -8.06 16.40
CA GLY A 562 6.24 -6.89 17.22
C GLY A 562 7.09 -7.18 18.46
N HIS A 563 7.24 -8.44 18.86
CA HIS A 563 8.03 -8.86 20.01
C HIS A 563 9.47 -9.24 19.65
N VAL A 564 9.80 -9.24 18.37
CA VAL A 564 11.17 -9.46 17.91
C VAL A 564 11.93 -8.15 17.98
N PRO A 565 13.14 -8.11 18.57
CA PRO A 565 13.97 -6.91 18.63
C PRO A 565 14.18 -6.29 17.23
N ALA A 566 14.20 -4.95 17.18
CA ALA A 566 14.26 -4.21 15.91
C ALA A 566 15.56 -4.44 15.11
N ASP A 567 16.61 -4.87 15.76
CA ASP A 567 17.91 -5.22 15.18
C ASP A 567 17.92 -6.61 14.50
N GLN A 568 16.84 -7.38 14.63
CA GLN A 568 16.74 -8.74 14.06
C GLN A 568 15.69 -8.82 12.95
N ASN A 569 15.97 -9.67 11.96
CA ASN A 569 14.98 -10.00 10.94
C ASN A 569 13.86 -10.84 11.58
N ALA A 570 12.70 -10.22 11.78
CA ALA A 570 11.57 -10.81 12.48
C ALA A 570 11.09 -12.11 11.82
N ASN A 571 10.96 -12.14 10.48
CA ASN A 571 10.53 -13.34 9.77
C ASN A 571 11.51 -14.51 9.91
N ALA A 572 12.82 -14.24 9.86
CA ALA A 572 13.83 -15.26 10.05
C ALA A 572 13.86 -15.77 11.50
N ALA A 573 13.70 -14.88 12.49
CA ALA A 573 13.64 -15.24 13.89
C ALA A 573 12.42 -16.10 14.21
N LEU A 574 11.23 -15.68 13.79
CA LEU A 574 9.98 -16.43 13.97
C LEU A 574 10.00 -17.76 13.21
N SER A 575 10.58 -17.79 11.99
CA SER A 575 10.74 -19.04 11.24
C SER A 575 11.61 -20.05 11.95
N LYS A 576 12.66 -19.61 12.66
CA LYS A 576 13.49 -20.49 13.50
C LYS A 576 12.75 -20.98 14.74
N ILE A 577 12.00 -20.11 15.41
CA ILE A 577 11.23 -20.46 16.61
C ILE A 577 10.17 -21.50 16.24
N PHE A 578 9.35 -21.22 15.22
CA PHE A 578 8.28 -22.11 14.78
C PHE A 578 8.74 -23.24 13.85
N GLY A 579 10.03 -23.30 13.56
CA GLY A 579 10.70 -24.41 12.87
C GLY A 579 11.24 -25.49 13.81
N ASP A 580 11.15 -25.26 15.12
CA ASP A 580 11.58 -26.22 16.13
C ASP A 580 10.69 -27.48 16.14
N ALA A 581 11.19 -28.55 15.54
CA ALA A 581 10.45 -29.80 15.38
C ALA A 581 10.22 -30.57 16.69
N ASP A 582 10.96 -30.25 17.75
CA ASP A 582 10.77 -30.86 19.07
C ASP A 582 9.54 -30.24 19.78
N THR A 583 9.18 -29.01 19.42
CA THR A 583 8.06 -28.28 20.02
C THR A 583 6.85 -28.22 19.09
N PHE A 584 7.02 -27.94 17.81
CA PHE A 584 5.94 -27.64 16.87
C PHE A 584 5.85 -28.66 15.72
N VAL A 585 4.61 -29.03 15.39
CA VAL A 585 4.27 -29.84 14.22
C VAL A 585 3.55 -28.97 13.19
N LYS A 586 3.95 -29.06 11.92
CA LYS A 586 3.32 -28.33 10.81
C LYS A 586 2.34 -29.24 10.09
N THR A 587 1.09 -28.81 10.00
CA THR A 587 0.02 -29.46 9.22
C THR A 587 -0.57 -28.46 8.23
N ARG A 588 -1.45 -28.92 7.37
CA ARG A 588 -2.21 -28.03 6.47
C ARG A 588 -3.70 -28.24 6.70
N ASP A 589 -4.45 -27.14 6.68
CA ASP A 589 -5.91 -27.18 6.69
C ASP A 589 -6.48 -27.58 5.32
N ALA A 590 -7.80 -27.68 5.23
CA ALA A 590 -8.52 -28.00 3.99
C ALA A 590 -8.33 -26.93 2.89
N ASN A 591 -7.93 -25.72 3.25
CA ASN A 591 -7.68 -24.59 2.33
C ASN A 591 -6.19 -24.47 1.95
N GLY A 592 -5.32 -25.39 2.44
CA GLY A 592 -3.89 -25.40 2.17
C GLY A 592 -3.04 -24.49 3.07
N ASN A 593 -3.65 -23.79 4.05
CA ASN A 593 -2.92 -22.93 4.98
C ASN A 593 -2.11 -23.78 5.98
N VAL A 594 -0.94 -23.29 6.34
CA VAL A 594 -0.07 -23.99 7.31
C VAL A 594 -0.57 -23.71 8.72
N LEU A 595 -0.94 -24.79 9.42
CA LEU A 595 -1.24 -24.78 10.84
C LEU A 595 -0.03 -25.25 11.65
N LEU A 596 0.15 -24.65 12.83
CA LEU A 596 1.11 -25.10 13.84
C LEU A 596 0.35 -25.70 15.02
N SER A 597 0.68 -26.94 15.36
CA SER A 597 0.25 -27.64 16.56
C SER A 597 1.45 -28.01 17.41
N LEU A 598 1.23 -28.40 18.65
CA LEU A 598 2.30 -28.86 19.53
C LEU A 598 2.57 -30.36 19.34
N THR A 599 3.83 -30.76 19.52
CA THR A 599 4.13 -32.17 19.67
C THR A 599 3.40 -32.74 20.90
N PRO A 600 3.06 -34.05 20.94
CA PRO A 600 2.34 -34.64 22.08
C PRO A 600 3.01 -34.35 23.42
N ARG A 601 4.36 -34.37 23.45
CA ARG A 601 5.15 -34.05 24.63
C ARG A 601 5.02 -32.59 25.05
N ALA A 602 5.14 -31.66 24.10
CA ALA A 602 5.02 -30.22 24.37
C ALA A 602 3.61 -29.86 24.84
N LEU A 603 2.56 -30.44 24.25
CA LEU A 603 1.17 -30.25 24.63
C LEU A 603 0.90 -30.78 26.06
N TYR A 604 1.41 -31.94 26.39
CA TYR A 604 1.29 -32.50 27.74
C TYR A 604 1.91 -31.59 28.80
N HIS A 605 3.15 -31.12 28.58
CA HIS A 605 3.82 -30.19 29.49
C HIS A 605 3.10 -28.84 29.61
N ALA A 606 2.62 -28.29 28.49
CA ALA A 606 1.88 -27.03 28.51
C ALA A 606 0.60 -27.12 29.34
N LYS A 607 -0.19 -28.16 29.13
CA LYS A 607 -1.44 -28.38 29.90
C LYS A 607 -1.19 -28.67 31.38
N HIS A 608 -0.11 -29.36 31.70
CA HIS A 608 0.22 -29.68 33.10
C HIS A 608 0.68 -28.44 33.87
N SER A 609 1.55 -27.61 33.26
CA SER A 609 2.00 -26.36 33.86
C SER A 609 0.86 -25.35 34.07
N MET A 610 -0.13 -25.29 33.16
CA MET A 610 -1.33 -24.47 33.34
C MET A 610 -2.21 -24.96 34.51
N THR A 611 -2.32 -26.28 34.70
CA THR A 611 -3.10 -26.88 35.79
C THR A 611 -2.46 -26.60 37.15
N GLU A 612 -1.13 -26.60 37.23
CA GLU A 612 -0.40 -26.22 38.44
C GLU A 612 -0.50 -24.73 38.75
N ALA A 613 -0.44 -23.85 37.71
CA ALA A 613 -0.61 -22.40 37.89
C ALA A 613 -2.04 -22.00 38.36
N CYS A 614 -3.04 -22.81 38.05
CA CYS A 614 -4.42 -22.61 38.54
C CYS A 614 -4.64 -23.17 39.95
N ARG A 615 -3.71 -23.94 40.51
CA ARG A 615 -3.79 -24.52 41.87
C ARG A 615 -3.03 -23.72 42.92
N ASN A 616 -2.17 -22.81 42.50
CA ASN A 616 -1.47 -21.83 43.33
C ASN A 616 -2.10 -20.43 43.18
#